data_d42d5cc521675db206e139e624489104
#
_entry.id   d42d5cc521675db206e139e624489104
#
_cell.length_a   1.000
_cell.length_b   1.000
_cell.length_c   1.000
_cell.angle_alpha   90.00
_cell.angle_beta   90.00
_cell.angle_gamma   90.00
#
_symmetry.space_group_name_H-M   'P 1'
#
loop_
_entity.id
_entity.type
_entity.pdbx_description
1 polymer ?
#
loop_
_entity_poly.entity_id
_entity_poly.type
_entity_poly.pdbx_seq_one_letter_code
_entity_poly.pdbx_strand_id
1 'polypeptide(L)'
;EADAVIIDAPCYWGNMPGEVKVLFDRMVYGMMGENSWGMPLPLHKGKKAIVVSTCTTPYPFNILYNQTHGVVKAFREILKWSGFKIVKTIERGGTKKHPELTEKDMRNCKKAVHKLL
;
A
#
# COMPACT_ATOMS: atom_id res chain seq x y z
N GLU A 1 -10.35 5.78 -16.82
CA GLU A 1 -9.24 4.86 -16.63
C GLU A 1 -8.13 5.57 -15.86
N ALA A 2 -7.66 4.98 -14.74
CA ALA A 2 -6.63 5.59 -13.89
C ALA A 2 -5.23 5.09 -14.30
N ASP A 3 -4.25 5.98 -14.30
CA ASP A 3 -2.83 5.68 -14.62
C ASP A 3 -2.01 5.30 -13.38
N ALA A 4 -2.52 5.65 -12.21
CA ALA A 4 -1.88 5.36 -10.93
C ALA A 4 -2.90 5.13 -9.83
N VAL A 5 -2.47 4.49 -8.74
CA VAL A 5 -3.28 4.29 -7.55
C VAL A 5 -2.51 4.71 -6.29
N ILE A 6 -3.22 5.32 -5.36
CA ILE A 6 -2.74 5.57 -4.01
C ILE A 6 -3.62 4.74 -3.07
N ILE A 7 -3.00 3.86 -2.30
CA ILE A 7 -3.70 3.02 -1.33
C ILE A 7 -3.26 3.44 0.06
N ASP A 8 -4.21 3.86 0.88
CA ASP A 8 -3.99 4.21 2.27
C ASP A 8 -4.83 3.30 3.17
N ALA A 9 -4.20 2.66 4.13
CA ALA A 9 -4.89 1.80 5.08
C ALA A 9 -4.23 1.83 6.47
N PRO A 10 -5.03 1.91 7.53
CA PRO A 10 -4.52 1.75 8.88
C PRO A 10 -4.04 0.31 9.11
N CYS A 11 -3.15 0.15 10.07
CA CYS A 11 -2.69 -1.16 10.50
C CYS A 11 -3.63 -1.74 11.58
N TYR A 12 -4.17 -2.90 11.31
CA TYR A 12 -4.89 -3.72 12.28
C TYR A 12 -4.22 -5.09 12.38
N TRP A 13 -3.66 -5.39 13.56
CA TRP A 13 -2.92 -6.64 13.80
C TRP A 13 -1.79 -6.91 12.80
N GLY A 14 -1.04 -5.87 12.44
CA GLY A 14 0.06 -6.00 11.47
C GLY A 14 -0.38 -6.25 10.03
N ASN A 15 -1.62 -5.97 9.69
CA ASN A 15 -2.19 -6.19 8.37
C ASN A 15 -3.19 -5.08 8.00
N MET A 16 -3.66 -5.11 6.75
CA MET A 16 -4.74 -4.22 6.30
C MET A 16 -6.06 -4.57 7.00
N PRO A 17 -7.00 -3.62 7.12
CA PRO A 17 -8.35 -3.92 7.61
C PRO A 17 -9.04 -5.01 6.81
N GLY A 18 -9.86 -5.82 7.47
CA GLY A 18 -10.57 -6.93 6.83
C GLY A 18 -11.43 -6.51 5.64
N GLU A 19 -12.08 -5.36 5.71
CA GLU A 19 -12.88 -4.81 4.61
C GLU A 19 -12.04 -4.50 3.36
N VAL A 20 -10.83 -4.00 3.56
CA VAL A 20 -9.88 -3.74 2.46
C VAL A 20 -9.43 -5.07 1.85
N LYS A 21 -9.17 -6.07 2.68
CA LYS A 21 -8.82 -7.43 2.19
C LYS A 21 -9.96 -8.03 1.37
N VAL A 22 -11.21 -7.93 1.86
CA VAL A 22 -12.39 -8.40 1.12
C VAL A 22 -12.54 -7.69 -0.24
N LEU A 23 -12.27 -6.38 -0.29
CA LEU A 23 -12.29 -5.64 -1.54
C LEU A 23 -11.32 -6.25 -2.57
N PHE A 24 -10.06 -6.45 -2.17
CA PHE A 24 -9.06 -7.04 -3.06
C PHE A 24 -9.34 -8.49 -3.42
N ASP A 25 -9.88 -9.28 -2.50
CA ASP A 25 -10.28 -10.66 -2.78
C ASP A 25 -11.39 -10.74 -3.84
N ARG A 26 -12.33 -9.81 -3.81
CA ARG A 26 -13.38 -9.70 -4.84
C ARG A 26 -12.86 -9.17 -6.18
N MET A 27 -11.76 -8.43 -6.15
CA MET A 27 -11.16 -7.82 -7.35
C MET A 27 -10.08 -8.68 -8.00
N VAL A 28 -9.82 -9.90 -7.52
CA VAL A 28 -8.72 -10.75 -8.00
C VAL A 28 -8.68 -10.80 -9.54
N TYR A 29 -9.79 -11.15 -10.18
CA TYR A 29 -9.86 -11.25 -11.65
C TYR A 29 -9.86 -9.90 -12.39
N GLY A 30 -10.09 -8.80 -11.69
CA GLY A 30 -9.91 -7.44 -12.22
C GLY A 30 -8.47 -6.93 -12.07
N MET A 31 -7.70 -7.55 -11.19
CA MET A 31 -6.31 -7.17 -10.90
C MET A 31 -5.32 -8.07 -11.64
N MET A 32 -5.62 -9.34 -11.75
CA MET A 32 -4.76 -10.37 -12.29
C MET A 32 -5.58 -11.40 -13.07
N GLY A 33 -5.17 -11.71 -14.29
CA GLY A 33 -5.71 -12.80 -15.08
C GLY A 33 -4.84 -14.06 -14.98
N GLU A 34 -5.20 -15.07 -15.76
CA GLU A 34 -4.43 -16.29 -15.93
C GLU A 34 -4.25 -16.59 -17.42
N ASN A 35 -3.08 -17.12 -17.77
CA ASN A 35 -2.85 -17.65 -19.12
C ASN A 35 -3.38 -19.09 -19.22
N SER A 36 -3.28 -19.69 -20.42
CA SER A 36 -3.71 -21.07 -20.68
C SER A 36 -3.00 -22.14 -19.84
N TRP A 37 -1.89 -21.79 -19.20
CA TRP A 37 -1.11 -22.65 -18.31
C TRP A 37 -1.40 -22.43 -16.83
N GLY A 38 -2.38 -21.58 -16.48
CA GLY A 38 -2.70 -21.20 -15.12
C GLY A 38 -1.67 -20.26 -14.46
N MET A 39 -0.80 -19.64 -15.25
CA MET A 39 0.17 -18.68 -14.73
C MET A 39 -0.45 -17.28 -14.62
N PRO A 40 -0.14 -16.52 -13.55
CA PRO A 40 -0.66 -15.19 -13.36
C PRO A 40 -0.31 -14.24 -14.51
N LEU A 41 -1.30 -13.50 -14.99
CA LEU A 41 -1.14 -12.42 -15.96
C LEU A 41 -1.48 -11.09 -15.29
N PRO A 42 -0.48 -10.21 -15.07
CA PRO A 42 -0.74 -8.89 -14.49
C PRO A 42 -1.51 -8.00 -15.48
N LEU A 43 -2.64 -7.46 -15.04
CA LEU A 43 -3.54 -6.65 -15.89
C LEU A 43 -3.21 -5.15 -15.87
N HIS A 44 -2.33 -4.70 -14.96
CA HIS A 44 -2.03 -3.28 -14.74
C HIS A 44 -0.56 -2.94 -14.97
N LYS A 45 0.11 -3.62 -15.89
CA LYS A 45 1.52 -3.35 -16.23
C LYS A 45 1.72 -1.88 -16.62
N GLY A 46 2.79 -1.30 -16.07
CA GLY A 46 3.18 0.09 -16.35
C GLY A 46 2.49 1.13 -15.46
N LYS A 47 1.42 0.77 -14.77
CA LYS A 47 0.76 1.68 -13.81
C LYS A 47 1.58 1.79 -12.53
N LYS A 48 1.50 2.96 -11.89
CA LYS A 48 2.27 3.26 -10.68
C LYS A 48 1.38 3.15 -9.43
N ALA A 49 2.00 2.87 -8.30
CA ALA A 49 1.31 2.83 -7.02
C ALA A 49 2.10 3.51 -5.90
N ILE A 50 1.39 4.15 -4.98
CA ILE A 50 1.88 4.58 -3.68
C ILE A 50 1.11 3.80 -2.62
N VAL A 51 1.82 3.29 -1.63
CA VAL A 51 1.21 2.62 -0.47
C VAL A 51 1.48 3.44 0.78
N VAL A 52 0.43 3.76 1.51
CA VAL A 52 0.48 4.48 2.79
C VAL A 52 -0.09 3.59 3.88
N SER A 53 0.57 3.53 5.02
CA SER A 53 0.04 2.86 6.21
C SER A 53 0.35 3.64 7.46
N THR A 54 -0.62 3.67 8.38
CA THR A 54 -0.52 4.35 9.66
C THR A 54 -0.83 3.41 10.81
N CYS A 55 -0.21 3.65 11.96
CA CYS A 55 -0.54 2.93 13.20
C CYS A 55 -0.23 3.76 14.44
N THR A 56 -0.71 3.29 15.58
CA THR A 56 -0.47 3.91 16.89
C THR A 56 0.93 3.61 17.44
N THR A 57 1.53 2.50 17.03
CA THR A 57 2.89 2.10 17.45
C THR A 57 3.92 3.12 16.96
N PRO A 58 4.78 3.68 17.83
CA PRO A 58 5.75 4.68 17.42
C PRO A 58 6.90 4.10 16.58
N TYR A 59 7.54 4.97 15.79
CA TYR A 59 8.77 4.64 15.07
C TYR A 59 9.92 4.42 16.10
N PRO A 60 10.82 3.43 15.93
CA PRO A 60 10.90 2.50 14.78
C PRO A 60 10.10 1.20 14.96
N PHE A 61 9.39 1.03 16.05
CA PHE A 61 8.71 -0.22 16.41
C PHE A 61 7.57 -0.58 15.45
N ASN A 62 6.93 0.41 14.83
CA ASN A 62 5.93 0.18 13.78
C ASN A 62 6.49 -0.63 12.60
N ILE A 63 7.79 -0.50 12.32
CA ILE A 63 8.47 -1.25 11.27
C ILE A 63 9.03 -2.57 11.83
N LEU A 64 9.77 -2.51 12.95
CA LEU A 64 10.43 -3.67 13.54
C LEU A 64 9.46 -4.79 13.94
N TYR A 65 8.26 -4.43 14.43
CA TYR A 65 7.23 -5.40 14.81
C TYR A 65 6.20 -5.66 13.71
N ASN A 66 6.52 -5.38 12.45
CA ASN A 66 5.65 -5.63 11.30
C ASN A 66 4.24 -5.02 11.43
N GLN A 67 4.11 -3.86 12.05
CA GLN A 67 2.83 -3.16 12.13
C GLN A 67 2.50 -2.51 10.77
N THR A 68 2.88 -1.28 10.53
CA THR A 68 2.72 -0.66 9.20
C THR A 68 3.46 -1.45 8.11
N HIS A 69 4.61 -2.04 8.45
CA HIS A 69 5.38 -2.86 7.52
C HIS A 69 4.61 -4.12 7.06
N GLY A 70 3.84 -4.73 7.94
CA GLY A 70 2.96 -5.85 7.60
C GLY A 70 1.89 -5.46 6.58
N VAL A 71 1.28 -4.29 6.74
CA VAL A 71 0.32 -3.72 5.77
C VAL A 71 0.99 -3.49 4.41
N VAL A 72 2.16 -2.86 4.40
CA VAL A 72 2.93 -2.61 3.17
C VAL A 72 3.30 -3.91 2.47
N LYS A 73 3.70 -4.94 3.21
CA LYS A 73 3.98 -6.27 2.63
C LYS A 73 2.76 -6.87 1.95
N ALA A 74 1.60 -6.82 2.59
CA ALA A 74 0.37 -7.36 2.04
C ALA A 74 -0.04 -6.66 0.73
N PHE A 75 0.01 -5.32 0.70
CA PHE A 75 -0.25 -4.57 -0.54
C PHE A 75 0.82 -4.81 -1.61
N ARG A 76 2.08 -4.95 -1.22
CA ARG A 76 3.16 -5.25 -2.16
C ARG A 76 2.92 -6.55 -2.90
N GLU A 77 2.43 -7.57 -2.22
CA GLU A 77 2.09 -8.86 -2.84
C GLU A 77 0.98 -8.68 -3.89
N ILE A 78 -0.12 -8.03 -3.53
CA ILE A 78 -1.23 -7.77 -4.44
C ILE A 78 -0.78 -6.95 -5.66
N LEU A 79 -0.11 -5.83 -5.42
CA LEU A 79 0.28 -4.89 -6.48
C LEU A 79 1.33 -5.47 -7.42
N LYS A 80 2.27 -6.26 -6.89
CA LYS A 80 3.29 -6.95 -7.70
C LYS A 80 2.65 -7.89 -8.71
N TRP A 81 1.77 -8.78 -8.25
CA TRP A 81 1.10 -9.73 -9.14
C TRP A 81 0.13 -9.06 -10.12
N SER A 82 -0.40 -7.91 -9.75
CA SER A 82 -1.25 -7.09 -10.62
C SER A 82 -0.48 -6.27 -11.66
N GLY A 83 0.85 -6.15 -11.51
CA GLY A 83 1.72 -5.46 -12.45
C GLY A 83 1.99 -3.99 -12.14
N PHE A 84 1.55 -3.49 -10.97
CA PHE A 84 1.87 -2.14 -10.55
C PHE A 84 3.33 -1.98 -10.14
N LYS A 85 3.91 -0.83 -10.48
CA LYS A 85 5.20 -0.39 -9.93
C LYS A 85 4.98 0.47 -8.70
N ILE A 86 5.32 -0.05 -7.52
CA ILE A 86 5.30 0.75 -6.29
C ILE A 86 6.46 1.75 -6.33
N VAL A 87 6.13 3.03 -6.47
CA VAL A 87 7.12 4.12 -6.57
C VAL A 87 7.46 4.73 -5.21
N LYS A 88 6.60 4.58 -4.23
CA LYS A 88 6.84 5.02 -2.86
C LYS A 88 5.96 4.27 -1.87
N THR A 89 6.52 4.04 -0.67
CA THR A 89 5.76 3.63 0.52
C THR A 89 5.93 4.69 1.60
N ILE A 90 4.87 4.95 2.36
CA ILE A 90 4.86 5.85 3.51
C ILE A 90 4.33 5.05 4.70
N GLU A 91 5.15 4.92 5.72
CA GLU A 91 4.81 4.19 6.94
C GLU A 91 4.90 5.16 8.13
N ARG A 92 3.75 5.53 8.67
CA ARG A 92 3.65 6.50 9.75
C ARG A 92 3.18 5.84 11.04
N GLY A 93 4.07 5.79 12.03
CA GLY A 93 3.76 5.32 13.38
C GLY A 93 3.42 6.47 14.34
N GLY A 94 3.02 6.13 15.56
CA GLY A 94 2.83 7.08 16.65
C GLY A 94 1.59 7.97 16.55
N THR A 95 0.60 7.61 15.75
CA THR A 95 -0.57 8.45 15.47
C THR A 95 -1.45 8.74 16.68
N LYS A 96 -1.38 7.94 17.74
CA LYS A 96 -2.11 8.20 18.99
C LYS A 96 -1.56 9.42 19.75
N LYS A 97 -0.23 9.56 19.80
CA LYS A 97 0.43 10.69 20.49
C LYS A 97 0.56 11.92 19.59
N HIS A 98 0.68 11.70 18.29
CA HIS A 98 0.90 12.72 17.29
C HIS A 98 -0.07 12.52 16.12
N PRO A 99 -1.37 12.81 16.31
CA PRO A 99 -2.39 12.60 15.28
C PRO A 99 -2.24 13.55 14.09
N GLU A 100 -1.70 14.74 14.34
CA GLU A 100 -1.59 15.79 13.33
C GLU A 100 -0.40 15.54 12.37
N LEU A 101 -0.61 15.90 11.10
CA LEU A 101 0.44 15.83 10.10
C LEU A 101 1.50 16.91 10.34
N THR A 102 2.75 16.50 10.33
CA THR A 102 3.89 17.42 10.42
C THR A 102 4.25 17.97 9.04
N GLU A 103 5.03 19.07 9.01
CA GLU A 103 5.59 19.56 7.73
C GLU A 103 6.46 18.52 7.02
N LYS A 104 7.14 17.65 7.78
CA LYS A 104 7.90 16.52 7.23
C LYS A 104 6.99 15.53 6.52
N ASP A 105 5.84 15.19 7.12
CA ASP A 105 4.85 14.32 6.51
C ASP A 105 4.33 14.92 5.20
N MET A 106 3.99 16.20 5.20
CA MET A 106 3.54 16.92 4.01
C MET A 106 4.60 16.95 2.91
N ARG A 107 5.86 17.18 3.23
CA ARG A 107 6.96 17.12 2.27
C ARG A 107 7.13 15.71 1.69
N ASN A 108 7.00 14.68 2.52
CA ASN A 108 7.09 13.30 2.07
C ASN A 108 5.94 12.92 1.12
N CYS A 109 4.73 13.37 1.42
CA CYS A 109 3.58 13.18 0.53
C CYS A 109 3.77 13.87 -0.82
N LYS A 110 4.19 15.14 -0.82
CA LYS A 110 4.49 15.87 -2.06
C LYS A 110 5.54 15.16 -2.91
N LYS A 111 6.66 14.73 -2.30
CA LYS A 111 7.70 13.96 -2.99
C LYS A 111 7.19 12.62 -3.54
N ALA A 112 6.26 11.98 -2.82
CA ALA A 112 5.66 10.74 -3.28
C ALA A 112 4.80 10.96 -4.53
N VAL A 113 3.94 11.97 -4.51
CA VAL A 113 3.06 12.33 -5.65
C VAL A 113 3.88 12.68 -6.90
N HIS A 114 4.98 13.42 -6.76
CA HIS A 114 5.88 13.71 -7.89
C HIS A 114 6.42 12.47 -8.59
N LYS A 115 6.53 11.35 -7.90
CA LYS A 115 6.96 10.07 -8.50
C LYS A 115 5.88 9.39 -9.34
N LEU A 116 4.62 9.81 -9.19
CA LEU A 116 3.52 9.32 -10.04
C LEU A 116 3.54 10.01 -11.41
N LEU A 117 3.95 11.25 -11.42
CA LEU A 117 4.07 12.03 -12.66
C LEU A 117 5.31 11.58 -13.46
#